data_278a536197acdafa366fdfe19150c2e5
#
_entry.id   278a536197acdafa366fdfe19150c2e5
#
_cell.length_a   1.000
_cell.length_b   1.000
_cell.length_c   1.000
_cell.angle_alpha   90.00
_cell.angle_beta   90.00
_cell.angle_gamma   90.00
#
_symmetry.space_group_name_H-M   'P 1'
#
loop_
_entity.id
_entity.type
_entity.pdbx_description
1 polymer ?
#
loop_
_entity_poly.entity_id
_entity_poly.type
_entity_poly.pdbx_seq_one_letter_code
_entity_poly.pdbx_strand_id
1 'polypeptide(L)'
;DCQMLLEAEKRSGKKVMVGQVVRSFEEYKYLKEAYDTEKFGKLKSITMERISGDVKWGFEDWFHNEEKSGSVVLDLHVHDLDFLRYMLGEPDSFQVKASRFESGMINHIITEYEFGDVFATAEGIWDESSAMKFHAAFRAHFEDATIEFNGAQSPSLTVYKKDGTV
;
A
#
# COMPACT_ATOMS: atom_id res chain seq x y z
N ASP A 1 -7.84 -21.51 -3.86
CA ASP A 1 -9.13 -20.90 -3.42
C ASP A 1 -9.64 -19.83 -4.38
N CYS A 2 -8.82 -18.89 -4.89
CA CYS A 2 -9.26 -17.87 -5.85
C CYS A 2 -9.91 -18.47 -7.10
N GLN A 3 -9.34 -19.54 -7.65
CA GLN A 3 -9.92 -20.22 -8.82
C GLN A 3 -11.32 -20.77 -8.54
N MET A 4 -11.52 -21.35 -7.35
CA MET A 4 -12.85 -21.86 -6.93
C MET A 4 -13.88 -20.71 -6.82
N LEU A 5 -13.49 -19.54 -6.33
CA LEU A 5 -14.35 -18.37 -6.26
C LEU A 5 -14.73 -17.87 -7.65
N LEU A 6 -13.77 -17.77 -8.58
CA LEU A 6 -14.03 -17.38 -9.98
C LEU A 6 -14.96 -18.37 -10.69
N GLU A 7 -14.79 -19.67 -10.46
CA GLU A 7 -15.68 -20.69 -11.00
C GLU A 7 -17.09 -20.63 -10.40
N ALA A 8 -17.19 -20.34 -9.09
CA ALA A 8 -18.47 -20.17 -8.43
C ALA A 8 -19.21 -18.92 -8.93
N GLU A 9 -18.50 -17.81 -9.14
CA GLU A 9 -19.05 -16.59 -9.75
C GLU A 9 -19.63 -16.91 -11.13
N LYS A 10 -18.85 -17.54 -11.99
CA LYS A 10 -19.28 -17.94 -13.34
C LYS A 10 -20.53 -18.82 -13.33
N ARG A 11 -20.55 -19.84 -12.43
CA ARG A 11 -21.67 -20.78 -12.34
C ARG A 11 -22.94 -20.13 -11.82
N SER A 12 -22.81 -19.25 -10.82
CA SER A 12 -23.96 -18.65 -10.13
C SER A 12 -24.53 -17.42 -10.81
N GLY A 13 -23.76 -16.78 -11.70
CA GLY A 13 -24.09 -15.47 -12.27
C GLY A 13 -24.09 -14.32 -11.25
N LYS A 14 -23.66 -14.59 -10.02
CA LYS A 14 -23.50 -13.58 -8.96
C LYS A 14 -22.15 -12.88 -9.11
N LYS A 15 -22.03 -11.68 -8.51
CA LYS A 15 -20.78 -10.91 -8.51
C LYS A 15 -19.94 -11.23 -7.29
N VAL A 16 -18.63 -11.38 -7.50
CA VAL A 16 -17.62 -11.40 -6.46
C VAL A 16 -16.80 -10.10 -6.57
N MET A 17 -16.60 -9.43 -5.46
CA MET A 17 -15.81 -8.21 -5.39
C MET A 17 -14.77 -8.34 -4.27
N VAL A 18 -13.50 -8.12 -4.62
CA VAL A 18 -12.42 -7.98 -3.64
C VAL A 18 -12.36 -6.51 -3.21
N GLY A 19 -12.46 -6.27 -1.90
CA GLY A 19 -12.50 -4.92 -1.34
C GLY A 19 -11.12 -4.31 -1.18
N GLN A 20 -10.47 -3.89 -2.27
CA GLN A 20 -9.23 -3.10 -2.23
C GLN A 20 -9.55 -1.66 -1.83
N VAL A 21 -9.82 -1.48 -0.53
CA VAL A 21 -10.44 -0.27 0.05
C VAL A 21 -9.62 0.99 -0.12
N VAL A 22 -8.29 0.87 -0.19
CA VAL A 22 -7.38 2.00 -0.33
C VAL A 22 -7.68 2.82 -1.58
N ARG A 23 -8.09 2.17 -2.68
CA ARG A 23 -8.52 2.84 -3.91
C ARG A 23 -9.70 3.81 -3.70
N SER A 24 -10.45 3.67 -2.58
CA SER A 24 -11.64 4.47 -2.27
C SER A 24 -11.38 5.61 -1.29
N PHE A 25 -10.20 5.68 -0.68
CA PHE A 25 -9.85 6.75 0.25
C PHE A 25 -9.60 8.06 -0.50
N GLU A 26 -10.06 9.17 0.04
CA GLU A 26 -10.07 10.48 -0.65
C GLU A 26 -8.64 10.95 -1.00
N GLU A 27 -7.67 10.72 -0.13
CA GLU A 27 -6.27 11.08 -0.35
C GLU A 27 -5.66 10.29 -1.51
N TYR A 28 -6.01 9.01 -1.61
CA TYR A 28 -5.55 8.13 -2.68
C TYR A 28 -6.25 8.43 -4.01
N LYS A 29 -7.55 8.78 -3.97
CA LYS A 29 -8.27 9.27 -5.16
C LYS A 29 -7.67 10.56 -5.68
N TYR A 30 -7.34 11.51 -4.77
CA TYR A 30 -6.68 12.75 -5.15
C TYR A 30 -5.33 12.51 -5.83
N LEU A 31 -4.52 11.61 -5.28
CA LEU A 31 -3.24 11.22 -5.89
C LEU A 31 -3.44 10.62 -7.28
N LYS A 32 -4.40 9.70 -7.42
CA LYS A 32 -4.73 9.06 -8.71
C LYS A 32 -5.20 10.09 -9.74
N GLU A 33 -6.09 11.00 -9.35
CA GLU A 33 -6.54 12.10 -10.22
C GLU A 33 -5.38 13.00 -10.65
N ALA A 34 -4.50 13.38 -9.71
CA ALA A 34 -3.33 14.20 -10.01
C ALA A 34 -2.38 13.52 -11.01
N TYR A 35 -2.22 12.19 -10.89
CA TYR A 35 -1.44 11.38 -11.83
C TYR A 35 -2.12 11.29 -13.21
N ASP A 36 -3.41 10.93 -13.26
CA ASP A 36 -4.14 10.71 -14.52
C ASP A 36 -4.29 11.99 -15.36
N THR A 37 -4.36 13.14 -14.70
CA THR A 37 -4.52 14.45 -15.36
C THR A 37 -3.20 15.18 -15.56
N GLU A 38 -2.08 14.57 -15.16
CA GLU A 38 -0.75 15.23 -15.12
C GLU A 38 -0.79 16.61 -14.43
N LYS A 39 -1.61 16.76 -13.38
CA LYS A 39 -1.90 18.03 -12.70
C LYS A 39 -0.63 18.76 -12.24
N PHE A 40 0.42 18.04 -11.92
CA PHE A 40 1.71 18.55 -11.48
C PHE A 40 2.88 18.05 -12.35
N GLY A 41 2.61 17.83 -13.64
CA GLY A 41 3.56 17.19 -14.53
C GLY A 41 3.70 15.68 -14.28
N LYS A 42 4.77 15.07 -14.80
CA LYS A 42 4.99 13.63 -14.68
C LYS A 42 5.39 13.23 -13.25
N LEU A 43 4.87 12.09 -12.81
CA LEU A 43 5.34 11.44 -11.59
C LEU A 43 6.79 10.95 -11.81
N LYS A 44 7.67 11.18 -10.82
CA LYS A 44 9.07 10.74 -10.81
C LYS A 44 9.28 9.56 -9.88
N SER A 45 8.69 9.64 -8.70
CA SER A 45 8.79 8.56 -7.70
C SER A 45 7.65 8.61 -6.70
N ILE A 46 7.41 7.47 -6.05
CA ILE A 46 6.46 7.38 -4.95
C ILE A 46 6.99 6.43 -3.87
N THR A 47 6.88 6.85 -2.62
CA THR A 47 7.12 6.01 -1.44
C THR A 47 5.81 5.83 -0.70
N MET A 48 5.50 4.59 -0.34
CA MET A 48 4.32 4.23 0.44
C MET A 48 4.73 3.45 1.68
N GLU A 49 4.06 3.68 2.78
CA GLU A 49 4.30 2.95 4.01
C GLU A 49 2.99 2.65 4.74
N ARG A 50 2.98 1.49 5.39
CA ARG A 50 1.88 1.02 6.19
C ARG A 50 2.41 0.25 7.39
N ILE A 51 2.30 0.87 8.55
CA ILE A 51 2.92 0.41 9.79
C ILE A 51 1.84 0.13 10.81
N SER A 52 1.97 -0.98 11.52
CA SER A 52 1.14 -1.34 12.67
C SER A 52 2.00 -1.94 13.76
N GLY A 53 1.61 -1.76 15.00
CA GLY A 53 2.15 -2.56 16.09
C GLY A 53 1.64 -4.00 16.06
N ASP A 54 2.14 -4.81 16.98
CA ASP A 54 1.75 -6.20 17.16
C ASP A 54 0.22 -6.34 17.32
N VAL A 55 -0.39 -7.13 16.46
CA VAL A 55 -1.84 -7.28 16.34
C VAL A 55 -2.31 -8.44 17.21
N LYS A 56 -2.94 -8.12 18.37
CA LYS A 56 -3.39 -9.13 19.37
C LYS A 56 -4.90 -9.36 19.42
N TRP A 57 -5.67 -8.72 18.56
CA TRP A 57 -7.14 -8.77 18.57
C TRP A 57 -7.74 -9.78 17.58
N GLY A 58 -6.91 -10.46 16.79
CA GLY A 58 -7.39 -11.45 15.82
C GLY A 58 -8.03 -12.68 16.46
N PHE A 59 -9.15 -13.16 15.88
CA PHE A 59 -9.79 -14.39 16.33
C PHE A 59 -8.82 -15.59 16.20
N GLU A 60 -8.68 -16.40 17.26
CA GLU A 60 -7.77 -17.55 17.31
C GLU A 60 -6.32 -17.21 16.87
N ASP A 61 -5.85 -16.02 17.25
CA ASP A 61 -4.50 -15.56 16.91
C ASP A 61 -4.19 -15.58 15.39
N TRP A 62 -5.21 -15.25 14.60
CA TRP A 62 -5.19 -15.36 13.14
C TRP A 62 -3.99 -14.65 12.50
N PHE A 63 -3.64 -13.47 13.01
CA PHE A 63 -2.55 -12.67 12.44
C PHE A 63 -1.18 -13.33 12.61
N HIS A 64 -0.93 -14.05 13.72
CA HIS A 64 0.34 -14.75 13.98
C HIS A 64 0.40 -16.15 13.34
N ASN A 65 -0.64 -16.55 12.60
CA ASN A 65 -0.64 -17.76 11.81
C ASN A 65 -0.38 -17.41 10.33
N GLU A 66 0.87 -17.63 9.87
CA GLU A 66 1.28 -17.25 8.51
C GLU A 66 0.47 -17.96 7.41
N GLU A 67 0.06 -19.22 7.63
CA GLU A 67 -0.77 -19.95 6.66
C GLU A 67 -2.16 -19.36 6.51
N LYS A 68 -2.69 -18.71 7.56
CA LYS A 68 -3.99 -18.04 7.54
C LYS A 68 -3.88 -16.60 7.05
N SER A 69 -2.99 -15.81 7.62
CA SER A 69 -2.87 -14.37 7.39
C SER A 69 -2.06 -14.00 6.15
N GLY A 70 -1.07 -14.83 5.79
CA GLY A 70 -0.06 -14.48 4.79
C GLY A 70 0.91 -13.41 5.27
N SER A 71 0.99 -13.21 6.60
CA SER A 71 1.87 -12.24 7.26
C SER A 71 1.57 -10.77 6.91
N VAL A 72 2.44 -9.86 7.30
CA VAL A 72 2.39 -8.44 6.91
C VAL A 72 2.31 -8.24 5.38
N VAL A 73 2.79 -9.23 4.63
CA VAL A 73 2.83 -9.19 3.16
C VAL A 73 1.42 -9.13 2.57
N LEU A 74 0.51 -10.02 3.01
CA LEU A 74 -0.86 -10.10 2.50
C LEU A 74 -1.87 -9.31 3.34
N ASP A 75 -1.49 -8.81 4.52
CA ASP A 75 -2.37 -8.00 5.35
C ASP A 75 -2.15 -6.49 5.14
N LEU A 76 -0.92 -6.01 5.18
CA LEU A 76 -0.62 -4.58 5.04
C LEU A 76 -0.03 -4.21 3.68
N HIS A 77 1.09 -4.84 3.31
CA HIS A 77 1.85 -4.46 2.12
C HIS A 77 1.05 -4.62 0.82
N VAL A 78 0.15 -5.59 0.74
CA VAL A 78 -0.71 -5.81 -0.43
C VAL A 78 -1.55 -4.60 -0.81
N HIS A 79 -1.95 -3.78 0.16
CA HIS A 79 -2.76 -2.59 -0.11
C HIS A 79 -2.01 -1.52 -0.91
N ASP A 80 -0.74 -1.33 -0.58
CA ASP A 80 0.11 -0.33 -1.25
C ASP A 80 0.57 -0.87 -2.61
N LEU A 81 0.93 -2.15 -2.71
CA LEU A 81 1.19 -2.81 -4.00
C LEU A 81 -0.02 -2.74 -4.93
N ASP A 82 -1.22 -3.03 -4.40
CA ASP A 82 -2.45 -2.95 -5.19
C ASP A 82 -2.69 -1.53 -5.73
N PHE A 83 -2.47 -0.51 -4.90
CA PHE A 83 -2.65 0.88 -5.31
C PHE A 83 -1.59 1.31 -6.34
N LEU A 84 -0.33 0.92 -6.18
CA LEU A 84 0.72 1.17 -7.17
C LEU A 84 0.35 0.55 -8.53
N ARG A 85 -0.10 -0.71 -8.54
CA ARG A 85 -0.55 -1.38 -9.75
C ARG A 85 -1.80 -0.74 -10.38
N TYR A 86 -2.72 -0.28 -9.54
CA TYR A 86 -3.91 0.46 -10.00
C TYR A 86 -3.55 1.78 -10.66
N MET A 87 -2.52 2.45 -10.17
CA MET A 87 -2.08 3.76 -10.66
C MET A 87 -1.14 3.64 -11.87
N LEU A 88 -0.14 2.75 -11.79
CA LEU A 88 1.01 2.68 -12.72
C LEU A 88 0.98 1.45 -13.64
N GLY A 89 0.13 0.46 -13.37
CA GLY A 89 0.12 -0.82 -14.09
C GLY A 89 1.03 -1.87 -13.46
N GLU A 90 1.49 -2.84 -14.27
CA GLU A 90 2.41 -3.87 -13.78
C GLU A 90 3.84 -3.32 -13.75
N PRO A 91 4.62 -3.61 -12.69
CA PRO A 91 6.02 -3.20 -12.63
C PRO A 91 6.89 -3.99 -13.62
N ASP A 92 7.90 -3.34 -14.18
CA ASP A 92 8.90 -3.98 -15.05
C ASP A 92 9.83 -4.90 -14.26
N SER A 93 10.16 -4.51 -13.03
CA SER A 93 10.98 -5.28 -12.10
C SER A 93 10.69 -4.91 -10.65
N PHE A 94 11.11 -5.77 -9.73
CA PHE A 94 11.05 -5.47 -8.30
C PHE A 94 12.19 -6.16 -7.52
N GLN A 95 12.56 -5.55 -6.39
CA GLN A 95 13.49 -6.11 -5.41
C GLN A 95 12.87 -6.07 -4.02
N VAL A 96 13.07 -7.15 -3.25
CA VAL A 96 12.45 -7.32 -1.93
C VAL A 96 13.52 -7.50 -0.86
N LYS A 97 13.34 -6.82 0.26
CA LYS A 97 14.04 -7.09 1.53
C LYS A 97 13.00 -7.33 2.62
N ALA A 98 13.27 -8.30 3.50
CA ALA A 98 12.36 -8.61 4.58
C ALA A 98 13.11 -9.03 5.84
N SER A 99 12.53 -8.71 7.00
CA SER A 99 12.90 -9.29 8.29
C SER A 99 11.76 -10.18 8.83
N ARG A 100 12.04 -10.89 9.93
CA ARG A 100 11.12 -11.89 10.47
C ARG A 100 11.07 -11.82 11.98
N PHE A 101 9.92 -12.15 12.55
CA PHE A 101 9.81 -12.52 13.96
C PHE A 101 10.65 -13.75 14.29
N GLU A 102 10.86 -14.02 15.57
CA GLU A 102 11.49 -15.28 16.03
C GLU A 102 10.73 -16.53 15.54
N SER A 103 9.43 -16.42 15.34
CA SER A 103 8.59 -17.49 14.75
C SER A 103 8.94 -17.84 13.30
N GLY A 104 9.73 -17.00 12.61
CA GLY A 104 10.06 -17.12 11.19
C GLY A 104 9.10 -16.38 10.26
N MET A 105 7.94 -15.92 10.73
CA MET A 105 6.97 -15.16 9.94
C MET A 105 7.51 -13.78 9.57
N ILE A 106 7.28 -13.34 8.32
CA ILE A 106 7.71 -12.00 7.88
C ILE A 106 6.93 -10.93 8.66
N ASN A 107 7.65 -10.02 9.31
CA ASN A 107 7.09 -8.90 10.07
C ASN A 107 7.40 -7.53 9.48
N HIS A 108 8.41 -7.44 8.62
CA HIS A 108 8.77 -6.23 7.92
C HIS A 108 9.18 -6.56 6.50
N ILE A 109 8.64 -5.83 5.54
CA ILE A 109 8.94 -5.97 4.13
C ILE A 109 9.11 -4.59 3.50
N ILE A 110 10.14 -4.43 2.70
CA ILE A 110 10.31 -3.30 1.78
C ILE A 110 10.47 -3.87 0.39
N THR A 111 9.68 -3.35 -0.55
CA THR A 111 9.81 -3.67 -1.97
C THR A 111 10.07 -2.41 -2.76
N GLU A 112 11.10 -2.43 -3.59
CA GLU A 112 11.42 -1.43 -4.58
C GLU A 112 10.89 -1.92 -5.94
N TYR A 113 10.12 -1.09 -6.64
CA TYR A 113 9.49 -1.39 -7.93
C TYR A 113 9.96 -0.41 -8.99
N GLU A 114 10.08 -0.90 -10.24
CA GLU A 114 10.34 -0.10 -11.42
C GLU A 114 9.14 -0.11 -12.37
N PHE A 115 8.71 1.08 -12.82
CA PHE A 115 7.59 1.29 -13.75
C PHE A 115 8.04 2.27 -14.85
N GLY A 116 8.83 1.80 -15.81
CA GLY A 116 9.45 2.67 -16.81
C GLY A 116 10.39 3.69 -16.18
N ASP A 117 10.07 4.97 -16.31
CA ASP A 117 10.86 6.07 -15.72
C ASP A 117 10.48 6.39 -14.25
N VAL A 118 9.51 5.69 -13.68
CA VAL A 118 9.04 5.88 -12.30
C VAL A 118 9.55 4.77 -11.41
N PHE A 119 10.19 5.10 -10.29
CA PHE A 119 10.47 4.12 -9.26
C PHE A 119 9.52 4.30 -8.06
N ALA A 120 9.17 3.20 -7.43
CA ALA A 120 8.28 3.19 -6.28
C ALA A 120 8.86 2.32 -5.16
N THR A 121 8.56 2.68 -3.91
CA THR A 121 8.82 1.81 -2.76
C THR A 121 7.53 1.60 -1.99
N ALA A 122 7.34 0.38 -1.48
CA ALA A 122 6.28 0.09 -0.53
C ALA A 122 6.88 -0.63 0.69
N GLU A 123 6.56 -0.12 1.87
CA GLU A 123 6.99 -0.66 3.14
C GLU A 123 5.78 -1.13 3.96
N GLY A 124 5.87 -2.34 4.51
CA GLY A 124 4.88 -2.89 5.41
C GLY A 124 5.54 -3.39 6.69
N ILE A 125 5.06 -2.97 7.87
CA ILE A 125 5.61 -3.38 9.16
C ILE A 125 4.49 -3.82 10.10
N TRP A 126 4.68 -5.00 10.71
CA TRP A 126 4.12 -5.37 12.00
C TRP A 126 5.25 -5.26 13.03
N ASP A 127 5.27 -4.15 13.77
CA ASP A 127 6.26 -3.93 14.83
C ASP A 127 6.04 -4.90 15.99
N GLU A 128 7.12 -5.30 16.66
CA GLU A 128 7.03 -6.19 17.82
C GLU A 128 6.39 -5.49 19.04
N SER A 129 6.40 -4.16 19.04
CA SER A 129 5.78 -3.34 20.08
C SER A 129 4.31 -3.08 19.76
N SER A 130 3.41 -3.57 20.62
CA SER A 130 1.99 -3.21 20.57
C SER A 130 1.71 -1.71 20.85
N ALA A 131 2.71 -0.94 21.28
CA ALA A 131 2.61 0.50 21.47
C ALA A 131 2.72 1.30 20.16
N MET A 132 3.30 0.70 19.10
CA MET A 132 3.31 1.30 17.76
C MET A 132 1.88 1.43 17.26
N LYS A 133 1.49 2.64 16.90
CA LYS A 133 0.15 2.89 16.37
C LYS A 133 0.11 2.65 14.87
N PHE A 134 -1.02 2.14 14.40
CA PHE A 134 -1.25 2.06 12.95
C PHE A 134 -1.16 3.44 12.32
N HIS A 135 -0.41 3.54 11.22
CA HIS A 135 -0.52 4.63 10.28
C HIS A 135 -0.24 4.16 8.85
N ALA A 136 -0.80 4.90 7.91
CA ALA A 136 -0.50 4.77 6.49
C ALA A 136 -0.05 6.12 5.97
N ALA A 137 0.94 6.12 5.09
CA ALA A 137 1.44 7.34 4.48
C ALA A 137 1.91 7.09 3.05
N PHE A 138 1.95 8.14 2.25
CA PHE A 138 2.69 8.16 0.99
C PHE A 138 3.33 9.52 0.73
N ARG A 139 4.39 9.52 -0.09
CA ARG A 139 4.99 10.71 -0.65
C ARG A 139 5.25 10.49 -2.14
N ALA A 140 4.57 11.29 -2.98
CA ALA A 140 4.64 11.23 -4.42
C ALA A 140 5.31 12.48 -4.98
N HIS A 141 6.44 12.32 -5.69
CA HIS A 141 7.19 13.40 -6.31
C HIS A 141 6.82 13.52 -7.78
N PHE A 142 6.24 14.65 -8.15
CA PHE A 142 5.96 15.07 -9.51
C PHE A 142 6.99 16.12 -9.98
N GLU A 143 6.94 16.51 -11.24
CA GLU A 143 7.83 17.55 -11.80
C GLU A 143 7.66 18.91 -11.12
N ASP A 144 6.41 19.27 -10.76
CA ASP A 144 6.06 20.59 -10.25
C ASP A 144 5.47 20.59 -8.83
N ALA A 145 5.33 19.42 -8.20
CA ALA A 145 4.88 19.31 -6.82
C ALA A 145 5.28 18.00 -6.16
N THR A 146 5.23 18.00 -4.82
CA THR A 146 5.23 16.79 -3.99
C THR A 146 3.90 16.70 -3.27
N ILE A 147 3.22 15.56 -3.40
CA ILE A 147 2.01 15.25 -2.62
C ILE A 147 2.43 14.35 -1.47
N GLU A 148 2.14 14.76 -0.26
CA GLU A 148 2.39 13.97 0.95
C GLU A 148 1.07 13.69 1.67
N PHE A 149 0.84 12.43 2.00
CA PHE A 149 -0.21 11.98 2.89
C PHE A 149 0.43 11.30 4.10
N ASN A 150 -0.07 11.65 5.29
CA ASN A 150 0.27 10.95 6.53
C ASN A 150 -0.97 10.89 7.41
N GLY A 151 -1.52 9.70 7.59
CA GLY A 151 -2.74 9.47 8.36
C GLY A 151 -2.65 9.80 9.85
N ALA A 152 -1.42 9.98 10.37
CA ALA A 152 -1.18 10.37 11.76
C ALA A 152 -1.11 11.90 11.98
N GLN A 153 -1.20 12.70 10.91
CA GLN A 153 -1.07 14.16 10.94
C GLN A 153 -2.39 14.88 10.63
N SER A 154 -2.43 16.17 10.93
CA SER A 154 -3.53 17.06 10.55
C SER A 154 -2.96 18.41 10.10
N PRO A 155 -3.16 18.81 8.85
CA PRO A 155 -3.88 18.08 7.79
C PRO A 155 -3.16 16.78 7.40
N SER A 156 -3.93 15.77 7.00
CA SER A 156 -3.37 14.47 6.59
C SER A 156 -2.76 14.52 5.19
N LEU A 157 -3.25 15.39 4.31
CA LEU A 157 -2.77 15.58 2.94
C LEU A 157 -2.20 16.99 2.76
N THR A 158 -1.01 17.07 2.18
CA THR A 158 -0.32 18.33 1.89
C THR A 158 0.28 18.29 0.48
N VAL A 159 0.22 19.41 -0.23
CA VAL A 159 0.80 19.55 -1.57
C VAL A 159 1.84 20.67 -1.53
N TYR A 160 3.10 20.30 -1.69
CA TYR A 160 4.24 21.23 -1.77
C TYR A 160 4.53 21.51 -3.23
N LYS A 161 4.23 22.73 -3.70
CA LYS A 161 4.46 23.11 -5.08
C LYS A 161 5.87 23.66 -5.30
N LYS A 162 6.36 23.52 -6.52
CA LYS A 162 7.70 23.99 -6.94
C LYS A 162 7.91 25.49 -6.77
N ASP A 163 6.85 26.28 -6.83
CA ASP A 163 6.89 27.74 -6.60
C ASP A 163 7.01 28.13 -5.11
N GLY A 164 7.07 27.15 -4.23
CA GLY A 164 7.19 27.34 -2.78
C GLY A 164 5.85 27.50 -2.05
N THR A 165 4.71 27.37 -2.76
CA THR A 165 3.39 27.39 -2.11
C THR A 165 2.99 26.00 -1.60
N VAL A 166 2.11 26.00 -0.58
CA VAL A 166 1.58 24.80 0.07
C VAL A 166 0.07 24.80 -0.03
#